data_ae622399b155f3520f331260254e6122
#
_entry.id   ae622399b155f3520f331260254e6122
#
_cell.length_a   1.000
_cell.length_b   1.000
_cell.length_c   1.000
_cell.angle_alpha   90.00
_cell.angle_beta   90.00
_cell.angle_gamma   90.00
#
_symmetry.space_group_name_H-M   'P 1'
#
loop_
_entity.id
_entity.type
_entity.pdbx_description
1 polymer ?
#
loop_
_entity_poly.entity_id
_entity_poly.type
_entity_poly.pdbx_seq_one_letter_code
_entity_poly.pdbx_strand_id
1 'polypeptide(L)'
;MLVLRSAAASPFARKVRIAAALLELEDRIEISAADTNNPEDPLRLQNPLGKIPALVLESGETIFDSAVIVEYLDWLAGGGKIIPSDPKARFRSLTQESLADGIADAVQ
;
A
#
# COMPACT_ATOMS: atom_id res chain seq x y z
N MET A 1 0.58 -15.30 5.71
CA MET A 1 0.77 -14.55 4.47
C MET A 1 0.08 -13.20 4.58
N LEU A 2 0.68 -12.16 4.02
CA LEU A 2 0.06 -10.84 3.96
C LEU A 2 -1.02 -10.86 2.87
N VAL A 3 -2.12 -10.14 3.10
CA VAL A 3 -3.21 -10.05 2.10
C VAL A 3 -3.37 -8.59 1.68
N LEU A 4 -3.13 -8.32 0.41
CA LEU A 4 -3.33 -6.99 -0.17
C LEU A 4 -4.72 -6.90 -0.80
N ARG A 5 -5.57 -6.06 -0.23
CA ARG A 5 -6.88 -5.74 -0.82
C ARG A 5 -6.66 -4.71 -1.91
N SER A 6 -7.06 -5.04 -3.14
CA SER A 6 -6.65 -4.32 -4.32
C SER A 6 -7.74 -4.28 -5.37
N ALA A 7 -7.59 -3.38 -6.35
CA ALA A 7 -8.35 -3.40 -7.60
C ALA A 7 -7.38 -3.09 -8.74
N ALA A 8 -7.58 -3.75 -9.89
CA ALA A 8 -6.66 -3.64 -11.02
C ALA A 8 -6.52 -2.20 -11.55
N ALA A 9 -7.59 -1.40 -11.47
CA ALA A 9 -7.60 -0.03 -11.97
C ALA A 9 -7.05 1.01 -11.00
N SER A 10 -6.77 0.63 -9.74
CA SER A 10 -6.29 1.58 -8.75
C SER A 10 -4.80 1.91 -8.95
N PRO A 11 -4.45 3.20 -9.16
CA PRO A 11 -3.04 3.60 -9.26
C PRO A 11 -2.30 3.42 -7.92
N PHE A 12 -2.99 3.58 -6.80
CA PHE A 12 -2.40 3.40 -5.47
C PHE A 12 -2.10 1.93 -5.19
N ALA A 13 -3.00 1.03 -5.58
CA ALA A 13 -2.76 -0.41 -5.46
C ALA A 13 -1.64 -0.87 -6.38
N ARG A 14 -1.53 -0.30 -7.59
CA ARG A 14 -0.43 -0.58 -8.51
C ARG A 14 0.91 -0.17 -7.90
N LYS A 15 0.97 1.00 -7.27
CA LYS A 15 2.17 1.48 -6.60
C LYS A 15 2.66 0.47 -5.55
N VAL A 16 1.76 -0.06 -4.73
CA VAL A 16 2.08 -1.06 -3.72
C VAL A 16 2.60 -2.35 -4.36
N ARG A 17 1.96 -2.80 -5.44
CA ARG A 17 2.40 -4.03 -6.14
C ARG A 17 3.79 -3.87 -6.76
N ILE A 18 4.09 -2.69 -7.31
CA ILE A 18 5.41 -2.40 -7.84
C ILE A 18 6.45 -2.41 -6.73
N ALA A 19 6.14 -1.79 -5.59
CA ALA A 19 7.05 -1.80 -4.44
C ALA A 19 7.31 -3.24 -3.96
N ALA A 20 6.27 -4.06 -3.86
CA ALA A 20 6.41 -5.46 -3.47
C ALA A 20 7.31 -6.23 -4.43
N ALA A 21 7.18 -5.99 -5.74
CA ALA A 21 8.02 -6.63 -6.74
C ALA A 21 9.48 -6.20 -6.60
N LEU A 22 9.74 -4.90 -6.44
CA LEU A 22 11.09 -4.37 -6.28
C LEU A 22 11.77 -4.90 -5.00
N LEU A 23 10.99 -5.16 -3.96
CA LEU A 23 11.48 -5.67 -2.68
C LEU A 23 11.51 -7.20 -2.62
N GLU A 24 11.12 -7.88 -3.68
CA GLU A 24 11.07 -9.34 -3.76
C GLU A 24 10.16 -9.97 -2.70
N LEU A 25 9.03 -9.30 -2.41
CA LEU A 25 8.05 -9.74 -1.41
C LEU A 25 6.80 -10.38 -2.03
N GLU A 26 6.75 -10.55 -3.35
CA GLU A 26 5.55 -11.02 -4.05
C GLU A 26 5.06 -12.38 -3.52
N ASP A 27 5.98 -13.28 -3.19
CA ASP A 27 5.64 -14.62 -2.68
C ASP A 27 5.05 -14.59 -1.26
N ARG A 28 5.15 -13.46 -0.57
CA ARG A 28 4.64 -13.28 0.79
C ARG A 28 3.32 -12.54 0.83
N ILE A 29 2.82 -12.13 -0.34
CA ILE A 29 1.61 -11.30 -0.44
C ILE A 29 0.60 -12.00 -1.34
N GLU A 30 -0.59 -12.22 -0.80
CA GLU A 30 -1.75 -12.67 -1.57
C GLU A 30 -2.56 -11.45 -1.97
N ILE A 31 -2.91 -11.34 -3.26
CA ILE A 31 -3.73 -10.24 -3.75
C ILE A 31 -5.19 -10.70 -3.74
N SER A 32 -6.03 -9.93 -3.05
CA SER A 32 -7.46 -10.21 -2.93
C SER A 32 -8.24 -9.01 -3.46
N ALA A 33 -9.09 -9.24 -4.45
CA ALA A 33 -9.93 -8.18 -5.01
C ALA A 33 -10.87 -7.62 -3.96
N ALA A 34 -11.06 -6.30 -3.98
CA ALA A 34 -12.00 -5.60 -3.11
C ALA A 34 -12.98 -4.83 -3.97
N ASP A 35 -14.26 -4.89 -3.63
CA ASP A 35 -15.31 -4.12 -4.27
C ASP A 35 -15.73 -2.96 -3.37
N THR A 36 -15.22 -1.76 -3.67
CA THR A 36 -15.49 -0.56 -2.88
C THR A 36 -16.97 -0.10 -2.99
N ASN A 37 -17.68 -0.60 -3.99
CA ASN A 37 -19.09 -0.28 -4.20
C ASN A 37 -20.03 -1.24 -3.48
N ASN A 38 -19.52 -2.37 -2.98
CA ASN A 38 -20.33 -3.35 -2.28
C ASN A 38 -20.21 -3.14 -0.77
N PRO A 39 -21.31 -2.69 -0.10
CA PRO A 39 -21.27 -2.45 1.35
C PRO A 39 -21.07 -3.72 2.18
N GLU A 40 -21.26 -4.90 1.59
CA GLU A 40 -21.06 -6.19 2.26
C GLU A 40 -19.63 -6.72 2.12
N ASP A 41 -18.78 -6.06 1.30
CA ASP A 41 -17.38 -6.47 1.19
C ASP A 41 -16.68 -6.24 2.54
N PRO A 42 -15.91 -7.26 3.02
CA PRO A 42 -15.20 -7.16 4.31
C PRO A 42 -14.22 -5.99 4.39
N LEU A 43 -13.91 -5.34 3.27
CA LEU A 43 -12.99 -4.20 3.24
C LEU A 43 -13.32 -3.13 4.29
N ARG A 44 -14.62 -2.84 4.51
CA ARG A 44 -15.02 -1.81 5.47
C ARG A 44 -14.78 -2.21 6.92
N LEU A 45 -14.69 -3.51 7.20
CA LEU A 45 -14.27 -4.01 8.50
C LEU A 45 -12.76 -3.91 8.66
N GLN A 46 -12.02 -4.00 7.56
CA GLN A 46 -10.56 -3.93 7.54
C GLN A 46 -10.09 -2.48 7.51
N ASN A 47 -10.77 -1.64 6.74
CA ASN A 47 -10.49 -0.21 6.63
C ASN A 47 -11.80 0.57 6.74
N PRO A 48 -12.02 1.32 7.84
CA PRO A 48 -13.26 2.08 8.04
C PRO A 48 -13.56 3.08 6.91
N LEU A 49 -12.54 3.55 6.20
CA LEU A 49 -12.71 4.47 5.08
C LEU A 49 -13.23 3.75 3.83
N GLY A 50 -13.21 2.40 3.80
CA GLY A 50 -13.65 1.62 2.66
C GLY A 50 -12.82 1.83 1.41
N LYS A 51 -11.56 2.22 1.55
CA LYS A 51 -10.66 2.51 0.44
C LYS A 51 -9.59 1.42 0.28
N ILE A 52 -9.10 1.26 -0.94
CA ILE A 52 -7.98 0.41 -1.28
C ILE A 52 -6.79 1.29 -1.68
N PRO A 53 -5.54 0.79 -1.55
CA PRO A 53 -5.16 -0.52 -1.03
C PRO A 53 -5.26 -0.61 0.49
N ALA A 54 -5.43 -1.83 0.99
CA ALA A 54 -5.33 -2.15 2.41
C ALA A 54 -4.52 -3.44 2.55
N LEU A 55 -3.59 -3.47 3.49
CA LEU A 55 -2.75 -4.63 3.73
C LEU A 55 -3.14 -5.26 5.06
N VAL A 56 -3.62 -6.50 5.01
CA VAL A 56 -4.00 -7.27 6.20
C VAL A 56 -2.82 -8.14 6.62
N LEU A 57 -2.33 -7.91 7.83
CA LEU A 57 -1.20 -8.64 8.39
C LEU A 57 -1.64 -9.99 8.95
N GLU A 58 -0.68 -10.87 9.21
CA GLU A 58 -0.96 -12.19 9.78
C GLU A 58 -1.63 -12.09 11.16
N SER A 59 -1.37 -11.02 11.91
CA SER A 59 -2.00 -10.75 13.19
C SER A 59 -3.47 -10.36 13.08
N GLY A 60 -3.96 -10.06 11.87
CA GLY A 60 -5.30 -9.54 11.64
C GLY A 60 -5.35 -8.02 11.62
N GLU A 61 -4.28 -7.34 12.04
CA GLU A 61 -4.19 -5.89 11.95
C GLU A 61 -4.15 -5.44 10.48
N THR A 62 -4.79 -4.33 10.17
CA THR A 62 -4.82 -3.79 8.82
C THR A 62 -4.04 -2.47 8.76
N ILE A 63 -3.16 -2.38 7.77
CA ILE A 63 -2.44 -1.15 7.43
C ILE A 63 -3.06 -0.57 6.16
N PHE A 64 -3.37 0.69 6.17
CA PHE A 64 -3.92 1.36 4.99
C PHE A 64 -3.32 2.75 4.81
N ASP A 65 -3.63 3.31 3.68
CA ASP A 65 -2.95 4.29 2.87
C ASP A 65 -1.72 3.67 2.21
N SER A 66 -1.62 3.88 0.90
CA SER A 66 -0.55 3.27 0.10
C SER A 66 0.84 3.70 0.56
N ALA A 67 1.01 4.94 1.02
CA ALA A 67 2.29 5.43 1.51
C ALA A 67 2.75 4.65 2.75
N VAL A 68 1.83 4.40 3.68
CA VAL A 68 2.12 3.63 4.89
C VAL A 68 2.45 2.19 4.54
N ILE A 69 1.71 1.59 3.60
CA ILE A 69 1.97 0.22 3.16
C ILE A 69 3.36 0.10 2.53
N VAL A 70 3.75 1.04 1.68
CA VAL A 70 5.07 1.04 1.04
C VAL A 70 6.17 1.14 2.10
N GLU A 71 6.02 2.00 3.10
CA GLU A 71 6.98 2.08 4.20
C GLU A 71 7.07 0.77 4.99
N TYR A 72 5.92 0.15 5.26
CA TYR A 72 5.88 -1.13 5.96
C TYR A 72 6.62 -2.21 5.17
N LEU A 73 6.37 -2.32 3.87
CA LEU A 73 7.03 -3.30 3.01
C LEU A 73 8.54 -3.08 2.96
N ASP A 74 8.97 -1.82 2.87
CA ASP A 74 10.39 -1.50 2.88
C ASP A 74 11.05 -1.92 4.20
N TRP A 75 10.40 -1.63 5.32
CA TRP A 75 10.86 -2.07 6.63
C TRP A 75 10.94 -3.60 6.72
N LEU A 76 9.91 -4.29 6.23
CA LEU A 76 9.84 -5.75 6.24
C LEU A 76 10.98 -6.38 5.45
N ALA A 77 11.42 -5.73 4.38
CA ALA A 77 12.52 -6.19 3.53
C ALA A 77 13.91 -5.81 4.08
N GLY A 78 13.99 -5.14 5.22
CA GLY A 78 15.23 -4.75 5.87
C GLY A 78 15.44 -3.26 6.06
N GLY A 79 14.61 -2.44 5.44
CA GLY A 79 14.66 -0.98 5.54
C GLY A 79 15.65 -0.33 4.59
N GLY A 80 15.35 0.89 4.17
CA GLY A 80 16.25 1.72 3.38
C GLY A 80 16.48 1.25 1.94
N LYS A 81 15.64 0.35 1.41
CA LYS A 81 15.82 -0.21 0.07
C LYS A 81 15.14 0.62 -1.01
N ILE A 82 13.92 1.11 -0.76
CA ILE A 82 13.20 1.97 -1.69
C ILE A 82 12.91 3.34 -1.09
N ILE A 83 12.83 3.43 0.24
CA ILE A 83 12.74 4.69 0.96
C ILE A 83 14.07 4.90 1.68
N PRO A 84 14.84 5.95 1.35
CA PRO A 84 16.14 6.16 1.96
C PRO A 84 16.04 6.26 3.48
N SER A 85 17.04 5.71 4.19
CA SER A 85 17.10 5.80 5.66
C SER A 85 17.70 7.13 6.13
N ASP A 86 18.50 7.81 5.29
CA ASP A 86 19.00 9.14 5.60
C ASP A 86 17.83 10.13 5.73
N PRO A 87 17.68 10.86 6.84
CA PRO A 87 16.49 11.67 7.08
C PRO A 87 16.19 12.69 5.97
N LYS A 88 17.19 13.36 5.46
CA LYS A 88 17.00 14.38 4.43
C LYS A 88 16.50 13.78 3.13
N ALA A 89 17.13 12.71 2.66
CA ALA A 89 16.71 12.01 1.45
C ALA A 89 15.35 11.32 1.65
N ARG A 90 15.09 10.79 2.85
CA ARG A 90 13.84 10.15 3.20
C ARG A 90 12.67 11.13 3.09
N PHE A 91 12.77 12.30 3.71
CA PHE A 91 11.68 13.27 3.68
C PHE A 91 11.44 13.84 2.29
N ARG A 92 12.50 13.99 1.49
CA ARG A 92 12.36 14.39 0.09
C ARG A 92 11.58 13.34 -0.70
N SER A 93 11.92 12.07 -0.52
CA SER A 93 11.25 10.95 -1.18
C SER A 93 9.78 10.85 -0.78
N LEU A 94 9.46 10.96 0.50
CA LEU A 94 8.09 10.93 1.01
C LEU A 94 7.27 12.11 0.51
N THR A 95 7.87 13.28 0.41
CA THR A 95 7.20 14.48 -0.12
C THR A 95 6.86 14.29 -1.60
N GLN A 96 7.77 13.74 -2.39
CA GLN A 96 7.51 13.44 -3.80
C GLN A 96 6.40 12.39 -3.95
N GLU A 97 6.37 11.39 -3.09
CA GLU A 97 5.31 10.39 -3.07
C GLU A 97 3.95 11.03 -2.77
N SER A 98 3.90 11.93 -1.78
CA SER A 98 2.67 12.63 -1.43
C SER A 98 2.16 13.50 -2.58
N LEU A 99 3.06 14.15 -3.30
CA LEU A 99 2.70 14.94 -4.48
C LEU A 99 2.12 14.07 -5.58
N ALA A 100 2.77 12.94 -5.86
CA ALA A 100 2.29 11.99 -6.86
C ALA A 100 0.93 11.42 -6.49
N ASP A 101 0.72 11.07 -5.22
CA ASP A 101 -0.56 10.57 -4.71
C ASP A 101 -1.66 11.63 -4.84
N GLY A 102 -1.34 12.90 -4.56
CA GLY A 102 -2.28 14.01 -4.72
C GLY A 102 -2.69 14.20 -6.17
N ILE A 103 -1.78 14.09 -7.11
CA ILE A 103 -2.07 14.15 -8.55
C ILE A 103 -2.95 12.98 -8.97
N ALA A 104 -2.62 11.76 -8.55
CA ALA A 104 -3.40 10.56 -8.86
C ALA A 104 -4.83 10.67 -8.32
N ASP A 105 -4.98 11.20 -7.11
CA ASP A 105 -6.29 11.40 -6.48
C ASP A 105 -7.13 12.43 -7.25
N ALA A 106 -6.49 13.47 -7.75
CA ALA A 106 -7.17 14.55 -8.49
C ALA A 106 -7.71 14.10 -9.85
N VAL A 107 -7.09 13.10 -10.48
CA VAL A 107 -7.48 12.62 -11.81
C VAL A 107 -8.41 11.40 -11.77
N GLN A 108 -8.69 10.90 -10.59
CA GLN A 108 -9.70 9.86 -10.39
C GLN A 108 -11.11 10.53 -10.29
#